data_9f6994ec633370f25f95292266162108
#
_entry.id   9f6994ec633370f25f95292266162108
#
_cell.length_a   1.000
_cell.length_b   1.000
_cell.length_c   1.000
_cell.angle_alpha   90.00
_cell.angle_beta   90.00
_cell.angle_gamma   90.00
#
_symmetry.space_group_name_H-M   'P 1'
#
loop_
_entity.id
_entity.type
_entity.pdbx_description
1 polymer ?
#
loop_
_entity_poly.entity_id
_entity_poly.type
_entity_poly.pdbx_seq_one_letter_code
_entity_poly.pdbx_strand_id
1 'polypeptide(L)' 'LDDWKILKELALEADTVDPIDWGQLNISEDEAFNLMAMHVAELDKNHLTLKAICVKLMVENFVLNLKLLG' A
#
# COMPACT_ATOMS: atom_id res chain seq x y z
N LEU A 1 6.35 -19.36 -1.55
CA LEU A 1 5.46 -18.47 -0.79
C LEU A 1 5.57 -17.06 -1.30
N ASP A 2 4.43 -16.50 -1.68
CA ASP A 2 4.39 -15.14 -2.20
C ASP A 2 4.28 -14.16 -1.04
N ASP A 3 5.42 -13.77 -0.49
CA ASP A 3 5.49 -12.87 0.66
C ASP A 3 4.77 -11.54 0.39
N TRP A 4 4.79 -11.08 -0.85
CA TRP A 4 4.13 -9.83 -1.18
C TRP A 4 2.60 -9.91 -1.02
N LYS A 5 2.01 -11.09 -1.20
CA LYS A 5 0.56 -11.26 -1.01
C LYS A 5 0.17 -11.12 0.46
N ILE A 6 0.98 -11.70 1.34
CA ILE A 6 0.77 -11.57 2.78
C ILE A 6 0.94 -10.11 3.18
N LEU A 7 1.98 -9.47 2.66
CA LEU A 7 2.27 -8.07 2.93
C LEU A 7 1.12 -7.18 2.45
N LYS A 8 0.58 -7.46 1.26
CA LYS A 8 -0.56 -6.73 0.73
C LYS A 8 -1.78 -6.84 1.64
N GLU A 9 -2.09 -8.06 2.10
CA GLU A 9 -3.23 -8.29 2.98
C GLU A 9 -3.09 -7.53 4.31
N LEU A 10 -1.90 -7.56 4.90
CA LEU A 10 -1.63 -6.83 6.14
C LEU A 10 -1.75 -5.32 5.92
N ALA A 11 -1.29 -4.82 4.79
CA ALA A 11 -1.39 -3.40 4.47
C ALA A 11 -2.85 -2.98 4.28
N LEU A 12 -3.65 -3.83 3.63
CA LEU A 12 -5.07 -3.55 3.46
C LEU A 12 -5.81 -3.55 4.81
N GLU A 13 -5.40 -4.42 5.73
CA GLU A 13 -5.95 -4.39 7.09
C GLU A 13 -5.61 -3.09 7.79
N ALA A 14 -4.39 -2.60 7.65
CA ALA A 14 -3.99 -1.31 8.22
C ALA A 14 -4.82 -0.17 7.62
N ASP A 15 -5.14 -0.26 6.34
CA ASP A 15 -5.96 0.73 5.66
C ASP A 15 -7.40 0.74 6.18
N THR A 16 -7.92 -0.40 6.64
CA THR A 16 -9.27 -0.43 7.21
C THR A 16 -9.39 0.35 8.52
N VAL A 17 -8.27 0.46 9.26
CA VAL A 17 -8.24 1.20 10.53
C VAL A 17 -8.19 2.71 10.26
N ASP A 18 -7.46 3.13 9.24
CA ASP A 18 -7.31 4.54 8.87
C ASP A 18 -7.38 4.64 7.35
N PRO A 19 -8.59 4.60 6.78
CA PRO A 19 -8.75 4.52 5.33
C PRO A 19 -8.17 5.69 4.57
N ILE A 20 -7.55 5.38 3.44
CA ILE A 20 -7.05 6.38 2.52
C ILE A 20 -8.22 7.01 1.79
N ASP A 21 -8.21 8.32 1.66
CA ASP A 21 -9.19 9.05 0.88
C ASP A 21 -8.74 9.08 -0.59
N TRP A 22 -9.28 8.17 -1.39
CA TRP A 22 -8.94 8.08 -2.80
C TRP A 22 -9.51 9.24 -3.61
N GLY A 23 -10.58 9.86 -3.13
CA GLY A 23 -11.24 10.96 -3.82
C GLY A 23 -11.82 10.52 -5.15
N GLN A 24 -11.52 11.29 -6.20
CA GLN A 24 -12.00 10.99 -7.55
C GLN A 24 -10.90 10.42 -8.45
N LEU A 25 -9.85 9.86 -7.85
CA LEU A 25 -8.76 9.27 -8.61
C LEU A 25 -9.24 7.99 -9.29
N ASN A 26 -8.83 7.82 -10.54
CA ASN A 26 -9.19 6.66 -11.33
C ASN A 26 -8.13 5.56 -11.22
N ILE A 27 -7.82 5.21 -9.97
CA ILE A 27 -6.81 4.19 -9.66
C ILE A 27 -7.44 3.15 -8.74
N SER A 28 -7.22 1.89 -9.06
CA SER A 28 -7.69 0.79 -8.23
C SER A 28 -6.85 0.69 -6.96
N GLU A 29 -7.52 0.67 -5.80
CA GLU A 29 -6.88 0.43 -4.52
C GLU A 29 -6.10 -0.89 -4.55
N ASP A 30 -6.72 -1.93 -5.12
CA ASP A 30 -6.10 -3.25 -5.20
C ASP A 30 -4.79 -3.20 -5.98
N GLU A 31 -4.78 -2.53 -7.13
CA GLU A 31 -3.57 -2.41 -7.95
C GLU A 31 -2.47 -1.61 -7.26
N ALA A 32 -2.82 -0.53 -6.59
CA ALA A 32 -1.86 0.30 -5.89
C ALA A 32 -1.18 -0.49 -4.77
N PHE A 33 -1.97 -1.21 -3.97
CA PHE A 33 -1.43 -2.04 -2.90
C PHE A 33 -0.60 -3.21 -3.43
N ASN A 34 -1.02 -3.80 -4.57
CA ASN A 34 -0.23 -4.84 -5.24
C ASN A 34 1.17 -4.34 -5.58
N LEU A 35 1.25 -3.23 -6.29
CA LEU A 35 2.53 -2.70 -6.75
C LEU A 35 3.45 -2.34 -5.60
N MET A 36 2.92 -1.67 -4.59
CA MET A 36 3.73 -1.26 -3.45
C MET A 36 4.17 -2.45 -2.60
N ALA A 37 3.28 -3.44 -2.41
CA ALA A 37 3.63 -4.64 -1.66
C ALA A 37 4.72 -5.43 -2.36
N MET A 38 4.64 -5.58 -3.68
CA MET A 38 5.68 -6.27 -4.46
C MET A 38 7.01 -5.55 -4.34
N HIS A 39 7.00 -4.23 -4.44
CA HIS A 39 8.22 -3.43 -4.35
C HIS A 39 8.88 -3.58 -2.98
N VAL A 40 8.09 -3.42 -1.91
CA VAL A 40 8.63 -3.49 -0.55
C VAL A 40 9.11 -4.90 -0.21
N ALA A 41 8.41 -5.93 -0.68
CA ALA A 41 8.80 -7.32 -0.44
C ALA A 41 10.18 -7.64 -1.04
N GLU A 42 10.53 -7.02 -2.16
CA GLU A 42 11.84 -7.22 -2.77
C GLU A 42 12.97 -6.56 -2.00
N LEU A 43 12.68 -5.48 -1.27
CA LEU A 43 13.70 -4.75 -0.53
C LEU A 43 14.17 -5.52 0.71
N ASP A 44 13.27 -6.22 1.37
CA ASP A 44 13.58 -6.92 2.61
C ASP A 44 12.54 -8.02 2.82
N LYS A 45 12.95 -9.17 3.32
CA LYS A 45 12.05 -10.30 3.55
C LYS A 45 11.65 -10.48 5.01
N ASN A 46 12.05 -9.55 5.87
CA ASN A 46 11.76 -9.60 7.30
C ASN A 46 10.79 -8.47 7.69
N HIS A 47 10.26 -8.54 8.90
CA HIS A 47 9.43 -7.49 9.49
C HIS A 47 8.16 -7.19 8.70
N LEU A 48 7.39 -8.23 8.39
CA LEU A 48 6.20 -8.11 7.55
C LEU A 48 5.18 -7.09 8.07
N THR A 49 4.94 -7.07 9.38
CA THR A 49 3.97 -6.13 9.96
C THR A 49 4.39 -4.68 9.78
N LEU A 50 5.67 -4.40 10.07
CA LEU A 50 6.21 -3.05 9.92
C LEU A 50 6.20 -2.63 8.45
N LYS A 51 6.56 -3.55 7.57
CA LYS A 51 6.55 -3.28 6.13
C LYS A 51 5.12 -3.04 5.61
N ALA A 52 4.13 -3.74 6.18
CA ALA A 52 2.74 -3.53 5.79
C ALA A 52 2.29 -2.10 6.10
N ILE A 53 2.70 -1.58 7.25
CA ILE A 53 2.41 -0.20 7.62
C ILE A 53 3.11 0.75 6.65
N CYS A 54 4.35 0.45 6.27
CA CYS A 54 5.08 1.25 5.29
C CYS A 54 4.38 1.23 3.92
N VAL A 55 3.89 0.08 3.48
CA VAL A 55 3.16 -0.03 2.22
C VAL A 55 1.92 0.87 2.25
N LYS A 56 1.15 0.80 3.33
CA LYS A 56 -0.05 1.63 3.48
C LYS A 56 0.30 3.11 3.40
N LEU A 57 1.35 3.53 4.10
CA LEU A 57 1.79 4.93 4.09
C LEU A 57 2.32 5.35 2.72
N MET A 58 3.01 4.46 2.02
CA MET A 58 3.49 4.75 0.67
C MET A 58 2.34 4.94 -0.30
N VAL A 59 1.32 4.09 -0.22
CA VAL A 59 0.13 4.23 -1.06
C VAL A 59 -0.58 5.54 -0.75
N GLU A 60 -0.76 5.85 0.53
CA GLU A 60 -1.39 7.11 0.95
C GLU A 60 -0.63 8.31 0.41
N ASN A 61 0.70 8.29 0.53
CA ASN A 61 1.55 9.35 0.02
C ASN A 61 1.40 9.50 -1.49
N PHE A 62 1.36 8.39 -2.21
CA PHE A 62 1.17 8.38 -3.65
C PHE A 62 -0.17 9.02 -4.03
N VAL A 63 -1.24 8.66 -3.33
CA VAL A 63 -2.58 9.21 -3.58
C VAL A 63 -2.59 10.72 -3.33
N LEU A 64 -1.99 11.16 -2.22
CA LEU A 64 -1.92 12.58 -1.90
C LEU A 64 -1.16 13.36 -2.97
N ASN A 65 -0.06 12.80 -3.48
CA ASN A 65 0.71 13.44 -4.54
C ASN A 65 -0.11 13.56 -5.82
N LEU A 66 -0.86 12.53 -6.17
CA LEU A 66 -1.73 12.58 -7.34
C LEU A 66 -2.80 13.67 -7.23
N LYS A 67 -3.37 13.82 -6.03
CA LYS A 67 -4.37 14.86 -5.78
C LYS A 67 -3.77 16.27 -5.93
N LEU A 68 -2.53 16.44 -5.50
CA LEU A 68 -1.85 17.73 -5.63
C LEU A 68 -1.54 18.07 -7.09
N LEU A 69 -1.28 17.07 -7.92
CA LEU A 69 -0.99 17.27 -9.33
C LEU A 69 -2.25 17.52 -10.16
N GLY A 70 -3.34 16.95 -9.72
CA GLY A 70 -4.60 17.03 -10.42
C GLY A 70 -5.55 18.02 -9.87
#